data_dc6b6e28848041f2bd431211504f2068
#
_entry.id   dc6b6e28848041f2bd431211504f2068
#
_cell.length_a   1.000
_cell.length_b   1.000
_cell.length_c   1.000
_cell.angle_alpha   90.00
_cell.angle_beta   90.00
_cell.angle_gamma   90.00
#
_symmetry.space_group_name_H-M   'P 1'
#
loop_
_entity.id
_entity.type
_entity.pdbx_description
1 polymer ?
#
loop_
_entity_poly.entity_id
_entity_poly.type
_entity_poly.pdbx_seq_one_letter_code
_entity_poly.pdbx_strand_id
1 'polypeptide(L)'
;MPYLASTTPPPSTLVDAALPRGLRDRTAGMSWEAVLAAHGPTVGPLRLSGWKSSEPRHQGRRPWLGHRKFQATLAIGDLICNASVAAGGPVAALTEMLYEHGFPVEMLEFHQRDAGTQTVTFVHGSNGLRDEWAVGWDSDATQSALRAVVACANRVCA
;
A
#
# COMPACT_ATOMS: atom_id res chain seq x y z
N MET A 1 -10.04 8.91 16.08
CA MET A 1 -9.69 9.13 15.42
C MET A 1 -8.43 9.11 15.18
N PRO A 2 -8.13 8.66 15.34
CA PRO A 2 -6.87 8.49 15.48
C PRO A 2 -6.09 8.48 14.31
N TYR A 3 -6.58 8.54 13.36
CA TYR A 3 -5.94 8.26 12.32
C TYR A 3 -5.46 9.32 11.60
N LEU A 4 -5.21 10.31 12.19
CA LEU A 4 -4.66 11.34 11.59
C LEU A 4 -3.25 11.17 11.58
N ALA A 5 -2.83 10.03 11.79
CA ALA A 5 -1.57 9.73 11.81
C ALA A 5 -0.86 10.35 10.71
N SER A 6 -0.09 11.12 10.98
CA SER A 6 0.97 11.50 10.24
C SER A 6 0.73 11.50 8.77
N THR A 7 -0.09 12.39 8.38
CA THR A 7 -0.24 12.67 7.01
C THR A 7 0.97 13.43 6.50
N THR A 8 1.90 13.79 7.34
CA THR A 8 3.06 14.55 6.92
C THR A 8 4.04 13.63 6.24
N PRO A 9 4.35 13.87 4.96
CA PRO A 9 5.30 13.01 4.28
C PRO A 9 6.72 13.21 4.82
N PRO A 10 7.56 12.21 4.68
CA PRO A 10 8.95 12.37 5.06
C PRO A 10 9.63 13.40 4.17
N PRO A 11 10.64 14.09 4.66
CA PRO A 11 11.34 15.07 3.85
C PRO A 11 12.11 14.42 2.72
N SER A 12 12.27 15.14 1.63
CA SER A 12 12.96 14.63 0.45
C SER A 12 14.38 14.20 0.76
N THR A 13 15.04 14.85 1.70
CA THR A 13 16.41 14.51 2.05
C THR A 13 16.55 13.09 2.55
N LEU A 14 15.50 12.49 3.08
CA LEU A 14 15.54 11.12 3.55
C LEU A 14 15.13 10.13 2.49
N VAL A 15 14.57 10.58 1.38
CA VAL A 15 13.95 9.69 0.41
C VAL A 15 14.59 9.75 -0.98
N ASP A 16 15.12 10.92 -1.39
CA ASP A 16 15.60 11.11 -2.76
C ASP A 16 16.60 10.05 -3.23
N ALA A 17 17.54 9.72 -2.44
CA ALA A 17 18.57 8.77 -2.85
C ALA A 17 18.06 7.34 -2.87
N ALA A 18 16.86 7.12 -2.34
CA ALA A 18 16.32 5.78 -2.18
C ALA A 18 15.18 5.47 -3.14
N LEU A 19 14.90 6.35 -4.09
CA LEU A 19 13.83 6.08 -5.05
C LEU A 19 14.18 4.86 -5.89
N PRO A 20 13.23 3.94 -6.09
CA PRO A 20 13.46 2.82 -7.00
C PRO A 20 13.76 3.31 -8.40
N ARG A 21 14.56 2.53 -9.11
CA ARG A 21 15.05 2.95 -10.41
C ARG A 21 13.95 3.32 -11.39
N GLY A 22 12.92 2.48 -11.48
CA GLY A 22 11.81 2.74 -12.40
C GLY A 22 11.07 4.02 -12.08
N LEU A 23 10.89 4.29 -10.80
CA LEU A 23 10.24 5.53 -10.38
C LEU A 23 11.16 6.72 -10.62
N ARG A 24 12.45 6.56 -10.35
CA ARG A 24 13.42 7.63 -10.56
C ARG A 24 13.43 8.07 -12.01
N ASP A 25 13.35 7.10 -12.94
CA ASP A 25 13.34 7.43 -14.36
C ASP A 25 12.10 8.23 -14.74
N ARG A 26 10.96 7.92 -14.14
CA ARG A 26 9.72 8.63 -14.46
C ARG A 26 9.61 9.99 -13.80
N THR A 27 10.40 10.22 -12.77
CA THR A 27 10.30 11.46 -11.98
C THR A 27 11.53 12.33 -12.13
N ALA A 28 12.36 12.08 -13.13
CA ALA A 28 13.57 12.85 -13.35
C ALA A 28 13.23 14.33 -13.50
N GLY A 29 13.89 15.16 -12.73
CA GLY A 29 13.64 16.59 -12.79
C GLY A 29 12.47 17.08 -11.96
N MET A 30 11.73 16.17 -11.30
CA MET A 30 10.58 16.59 -10.51
C MET A 30 10.98 16.87 -9.07
N SER A 31 10.34 17.85 -8.45
CA SER A 31 10.51 18.08 -7.02
C SER A 31 9.82 16.97 -6.24
N TRP A 32 10.18 16.82 -4.96
CA TRP A 32 9.53 15.82 -4.13
C TRP A 32 8.02 16.09 -4.04
N GLU A 33 7.63 17.35 -3.93
CA GLU A 33 6.21 17.69 -3.91
C GLU A 33 5.51 17.25 -5.19
N ALA A 34 6.18 17.41 -6.33
CA ALA A 34 5.59 16.98 -7.61
C ALA A 34 5.50 15.46 -7.69
N VAL A 35 6.50 14.75 -7.16
CA VAL A 35 6.48 13.29 -7.09
C VAL A 35 5.30 12.83 -6.25
N LEU A 36 5.09 13.45 -5.11
CA LEU A 36 3.98 13.07 -4.24
C LEU A 36 2.64 13.41 -4.87
N ALA A 37 2.54 14.53 -5.58
CA ALA A 37 1.28 14.86 -6.26
C ALA A 37 0.96 13.84 -7.35
N ALA A 38 1.98 13.34 -8.03
CA ALA A 38 1.77 12.38 -9.13
C ALA A 38 1.62 10.95 -8.65
N HIS A 39 2.25 10.58 -7.54
CA HIS A 39 2.33 9.18 -7.14
C HIS A 39 1.95 8.92 -5.69
N GLY A 40 1.76 9.94 -4.88
CA GLY A 40 1.42 9.78 -3.47
C GLY A 40 -0.03 9.39 -3.24
N PRO A 41 -0.44 9.35 -1.99
CA PRO A 41 -1.84 9.06 -1.66
C PRO A 41 -2.76 10.07 -2.33
N THR A 42 -3.88 9.59 -2.82
CA THR A 42 -4.80 10.43 -3.56
C THR A 42 -6.21 10.17 -3.09
N VAL A 43 -7.05 11.17 -3.25
CA VAL A 43 -8.45 11.00 -2.97
C VAL A 43 -9.02 10.18 -4.11
N GLY A 44 -9.51 9.01 -3.81
CA GLY A 44 -10.10 8.14 -4.80
C GLY A 44 -11.26 7.39 -4.20
N PRO A 45 -11.95 6.56 -4.98
CA PRO A 45 -13.11 5.84 -4.47
C PRO A 45 -12.73 4.81 -3.41
N LEU A 46 -11.49 4.34 -3.42
CA LEU A 46 -11.08 3.28 -2.51
C LEU A 46 -10.36 3.85 -1.30
N ARG A 47 -10.80 3.46 -0.12
CA ARG A 47 -10.16 3.83 1.13
C ARG A 47 -10.13 2.61 2.03
N LEU A 48 -9.05 2.46 2.77
CA LEU A 48 -8.92 1.40 3.76
C LEU A 48 -9.18 2.02 5.13
N SER A 49 -10.22 1.58 5.81
CA SER A 49 -10.59 2.17 7.10
C SER A 49 -10.31 1.25 8.28
N GLY A 50 -10.01 0.00 8.07
CA GLY A 50 -9.66 -0.91 9.15
C GLY A 50 -8.85 -2.08 8.65
N TRP A 51 -7.96 -2.58 9.49
CA TRP A 51 -7.09 -3.69 9.14
C TRP A 51 -6.76 -4.50 10.38
N LYS A 52 -6.93 -5.80 10.28
CA LYS A 52 -6.55 -6.72 11.36
C LYS A 52 -5.91 -7.95 10.77
N SER A 53 -4.92 -8.47 11.44
CA SER A 53 -4.38 -9.77 11.09
C SER A 53 -4.42 -10.66 12.32
N SER A 54 -4.81 -11.91 12.15
CA SER A 54 -4.79 -12.84 13.24
C SER A 54 -3.54 -13.68 13.13
N GLU A 55 -2.79 -13.75 14.20
CA GLU A 55 -1.62 -14.60 14.23
C GLU A 55 -2.08 -16.03 14.20
N PRO A 56 -1.41 -16.88 13.46
CA PRO A 56 -1.75 -18.29 13.52
C PRO A 56 -1.46 -18.73 14.91
N ARG A 57 -2.44 -19.39 15.53
CA ARG A 57 -2.17 -19.88 16.83
C ARG A 57 -1.18 -20.96 16.70
N HIS A 58 -0.08 -20.82 17.41
CA HIS A 58 0.86 -21.83 17.39
C HIS A 58 0.37 -22.95 18.14
N GLN A 59 -0.07 -23.93 17.50
CA GLN A 59 -0.37 -25.13 18.19
C GLN A 59 0.74 -26.09 17.93
N GLY A 60 1.91 -25.59 17.79
CA GLY A 60 3.05 -26.44 17.63
C GLY A 60 3.12 -27.17 16.32
N ARG A 61 2.27 -26.80 15.35
CA ARG A 61 2.27 -27.52 14.19
C ARG A 61 2.49 -26.69 13.02
N ARG A 62 3.35 -26.98 12.17
CA ARG A 62 3.47 -26.49 10.81
C ARG A 62 3.51 -24.98 10.67
N PRO A 63 4.44 -24.32 11.31
CA PRO A 63 4.56 -22.89 11.16
C PRO A 63 4.82 -22.47 9.71
N TRP A 64 5.25 -23.43 8.87
CA TRP A 64 5.54 -23.09 7.52
C TRP A 64 4.32 -23.04 6.61
N LEU A 65 3.18 -23.42 7.06
CA LEU A 65 1.98 -23.22 6.29
C LEU A 65 1.52 -21.78 6.33
N GLY A 66 2.11 -21.02 7.15
CA GLY A 66 2.20 -19.58 7.17
C GLY A 66 1.09 -18.69 6.72
N HIS A 67 -0.07 -19.18 6.36
CA HIS A 67 -1.15 -18.31 5.98
C HIS A 67 -1.82 -17.79 7.23
N ARG A 68 -1.93 -16.50 7.29
CA ARG A 68 -2.65 -15.82 8.35
C ARG A 68 -3.95 -15.32 7.81
N LYS A 69 -4.90 -15.08 8.68
CA LYS A 69 -6.16 -14.52 8.28
C LYS A 69 -6.09 -13.01 8.43
N PHE A 70 -6.48 -12.33 7.39
CA PHE A 70 -6.51 -10.86 7.40
C PHE A 70 -7.93 -10.39 7.19
N GLN A 71 -8.29 -9.32 7.88
CA GLN A 71 -9.62 -8.72 7.77
C GLN A 71 -9.45 -7.24 7.52
N ALA A 72 -10.28 -6.69 6.66
CA ALA A 72 -10.21 -5.28 6.33
C ALA A 72 -11.61 -4.69 6.25
N THR A 73 -11.72 -3.42 6.54
CA THR A 73 -12.91 -2.65 6.24
C THR A 73 -12.53 -1.70 5.12
N LEU A 74 -13.20 -1.85 3.99
CA LEU A 74 -12.93 -1.06 2.81
C LEU A 74 -14.10 -0.12 2.56
N ALA A 75 -13.80 1.12 2.23
CA ALA A 75 -14.80 2.04 1.75
C ALA A 75 -14.60 2.20 0.26
N ILE A 76 -15.63 1.96 -0.52
CA ILE A 76 -15.60 2.04 -1.97
C ILE A 76 -16.71 2.98 -2.38
N GLY A 77 -16.36 4.22 -2.73
CA GLY A 77 -17.37 5.24 -2.95
C GLY A 77 -18.16 5.43 -1.67
N ASP A 78 -19.46 5.22 -1.74
CA ASP A 78 -20.33 5.37 -0.58
C ASP A 78 -20.58 4.07 0.16
N LEU A 79 -19.99 2.97 -0.29
CA LEU A 79 -20.23 1.67 0.31
C LEU A 79 -19.12 1.31 1.29
N ILE A 80 -19.50 0.64 2.36
CA ILE A 80 -18.52 0.10 3.31
C ILE A 80 -18.63 -1.41 3.28
N CYS A 81 -17.50 -2.06 3.03
CA CYS A 81 -17.45 -3.50 2.89
C CYS A 81 -16.45 -4.09 3.86
N ASN A 82 -16.77 -5.26 4.37
CA ASN A 82 -15.79 -6.02 5.15
C ASN A 82 -15.25 -7.13 4.26
N ALA A 83 -13.97 -7.34 4.34
CA ALA A 83 -13.31 -8.37 3.56
C ALA A 83 -12.44 -9.23 4.48
N SER A 84 -12.28 -10.48 4.12
CA SER A 84 -11.49 -11.41 4.91
C SER A 84 -10.82 -12.39 3.97
N VAL A 85 -9.56 -12.65 4.18
CA VAL A 85 -8.82 -13.55 3.29
C VAL A 85 -7.66 -14.16 4.07
N ALA A 86 -7.27 -15.36 3.69
CA ALA A 86 -6.06 -15.98 4.21
C ALA A 86 -4.95 -15.81 3.18
N ALA A 87 -3.82 -15.32 3.62
CA ALA A 87 -2.72 -15.04 2.70
C ALA A 87 -1.39 -15.13 3.43
N GLY A 88 -0.31 -15.12 2.70
CA GLY A 88 1.02 -15.19 3.26
C GLY A 88 1.53 -13.89 3.85
N GLY A 89 0.90 -12.77 3.52
CA GLY A 89 1.32 -11.48 4.04
C GLY A 89 0.29 -10.41 3.77
N PRO A 90 0.48 -9.21 4.34
CA PRO A 90 -0.53 -8.15 4.24
C PRO A 90 -0.74 -7.61 2.83
N VAL A 91 0.32 -7.47 2.04
CA VAL A 91 0.15 -6.94 0.69
C VAL A 91 -0.60 -7.93 -0.18
N ALA A 92 -0.24 -9.23 -0.09
CA ALA A 92 -0.96 -10.26 -0.83
C ALA A 92 -2.42 -10.31 -0.41
N ALA A 93 -2.68 -10.17 0.90
CA ALA A 93 -4.04 -10.18 1.40
C ALA A 93 -4.85 -9.02 0.85
N LEU A 94 -4.28 -7.82 0.90
CA LEU A 94 -5.01 -6.65 0.42
C LEU A 94 -5.26 -6.71 -1.08
N THR A 95 -4.27 -7.13 -1.87
CA THR A 95 -4.47 -7.20 -3.31
C THR A 95 -5.55 -8.22 -3.67
N GLU A 96 -5.64 -9.32 -2.92
CA GLU A 96 -6.68 -10.29 -3.16
C GLU A 96 -8.06 -9.74 -2.80
N MET A 97 -8.17 -9.03 -1.68
CA MET A 97 -9.42 -8.38 -1.31
C MET A 97 -9.85 -7.36 -2.35
N LEU A 98 -8.90 -6.58 -2.85
CA LEU A 98 -9.19 -5.57 -3.86
C LEU A 98 -9.64 -6.21 -5.16
N TYR A 99 -9.01 -7.30 -5.55
CA TYR A 99 -9.42 -8.02 -6.74
C TYR A 99 -10.89 -8.46 -6.64
N GLU A 100 -11.25 -8.99 -5.47
CA GLU A 100 -12.60 -9.47 -5.26
C GLU A 100 -13.65 -8.35 -5.28
N HIS A 101 -13.23 -7.13 -5.03
CA HIS A 101 -14.13 -5.99 -4.99
C HIS A 101 -14.03 -5.10 -6.23
N GLY A 102 -13.42 -5.61 -7.29
CA GLY A 102 -13.41 -4.89 -8.56
C GLY A 102 -12.22 -3.97 -8.78
N PHE A 103 -11.18 -4.10 -7.97
CA PHE A 103 -9.97 -3.30 -8.12
C PHE A 103 -8.78 -4.22 -8.38
N PRO A 104 -8.68 -4.79 -9.59
CA PRO A 104 -7.55 -5.70 -9.85
C PRO A 104 -6.25 -4.91 -9.92
N VAL A 105 -5.31 -5.31 -9.12
CA VAL A 105 -3.98 -4.71 -9.18
C VAL A 105 -2.96 -5.79 -8.83
N GLU A 106 -1.94 -5.91 -9.66
CA GLU A 106 -0.85 -6.84 -9.44
C GLU A 106 0.37 -6.03 -9.07
N MET A 107 1.06 -6.41 -8.00
CA MET A 107 2.27 -5.73 -7.60
C MET A 107 3.45 -6.25 -8.42
N LEU A 108 4.02 -5.38 -9.24
CA LEU A 108 5.18 -5.72 -10.05
C LEU A 108 6.47 -5.47 -9.29
N GLU A 109 6.50 -4.43 -8.47
CA GLU A 109 7.66 -4.12 -7.63
C GLU A 109 7.19 -3.58 -6.29
N PHE A 110 7.96 -3.85 -5.28
CA PHE A 110 7.67 -3.40 -3.92
C PHE A 110 8.99 -3.06 -3.24
N HIS A 111 9.09 -1.85 -2.74
CA HIS A 111 10.29 -1.38 -2.06
C HIS A 111 9.91 -0.61 -0.81
N GLN A 112 10.58 -0.86 0.28
CA GLN A 112 10.40 -0.08 1.51
C GLN A 112 11.74 0.48 1.95
N ARG A 113 11.70 1.68 2.49
CA ARG A 113 12.88 2.36 2.98
C ARG A 113 12.57 3.03 4.30
N ASP A 114 13.55 3.07 5.18
CA ASP A 114 13.41 3.83 6.41
C ASP A 114 13.63 5.30 6.10
N ALA A 115 12.82 6.14 6.68
CA ALA A 115 12.92 7.58 6.52
C ALA A 115 12.74 8.22 7.89
N GLY A 116 13.72 8.05 8.75
CA GLY A 116 13.65 8.57 10.11
C GLY A 116 12.68 7.77 10.95
N THR A 117 11.65 8.42 11.45
CA THR A 117 10.65 7.75 12.27
C THR A 117 9.54 7.10 11.43
N GLN A 118 9.66 7.20 10.10
CA GLN A 118 8.63 6.67 9.22
C GLN A 118 9.22 5.62 8.28
N THR A 119 8.36 4.81 7.71
CA THR A 119 8.70 3.89 6.63
C THR A 119 8.01 4.41 5.38
N VAL A 120 8.72 4.45 4.28
CA VAL A 120 8.16 4.84 2.98
C VAL A 120 8.12 3.60 2.11
N THR A 121 6.99 3.40 1.45
CA THR A 121 6.81 2.27 0.56
C THR A 121 6.57 2.77 -0.86
N PHE A 122 7.28 2.18 -1.80
CA PHE A 122 7.10 2.46 -3.22
C PHE A 122 6.60 1.19 -3.87
N VAL A 123 5.50 1.26 -4.59
CA VAL A 123 4.98 0.10 -5.31
C VAL A 123 4.78 0.45 -6.77
N HIS A 124 5.00 -0.54 -7.63
CA HIS A 124 4.68 -0.44 -9.04
C HIS A 124 3.63 -1.50 -9.28
N GLY A 125 2.45 -1.10 -9.68
CA GLY A 125 1.34 -2.03 -9.86
C GLY A 125 0.69 -1.88 -11.21
N SER A 126 -0.02 -2.92 -11.63
CA SER A 126 -0.66 -2.96 -12.94
C SER A 126 -2.03 -3.62 -12.82
N ASN A 127 -3.00 -3.14 -13.58
CA ASN A 127 -4.29 -3.81 -13.68
C ASN A 127 -4.43 -4.56 -15.01
N GLY A 128 -3.32 -4.71 -15.72
CA GLY A 128 -3.33 -5.36 -17.03
C GLY A 128 -3.49 -4.40 -18.20
N LEU A 129 -4.00 -3.21 -17.95
CA LEU A 129 -4.17 -2.18 -18.98
C LEU A 129 -3.29 -0.98 -18.75
N ARG A 130 -3.03 -0.67 -17.49
CA ARG A 130 -2.21 0.46 -17.11
C ARG A 130 -1.32 0.04 -15.96
N ASP A 131 -0.20 0.71 -15.82
CA ASP A 131 0.65 0.52 -14.67
C ASP A 131 0.97 1.88 -14.05
N GLU A 132 1.13 1.90 -12.73
CA GLU A 132 1.39 3.13 -12.00
C GLU A 132 2.32 2.85 -10.85
N TRP A 133 3.15 3.84 -10.55
CA TRP A 133 3.90 3.85 -9.31
C TRP A 133 3.09 4.60 -8.26
N ALA A 134 3.19 4.16 -7.02
CA ALA A 134 2.53 4.82 -5.92
C ALA A 134 3.43 4.80 -4.70
N VAL A 135 3.26 5.82 -3.85
CA VAL A 135 4.08 6.01 -2.66
C VAL A 135 3.15 6.08 -1.46
N GLY A 136 3.50 5.39 -0.40
CA GLY A 136 2.82 5.50 0.87
C GLY A 136 3.82 5.64 1.99
N TRP A 137 3.39 6.17 3.10
CA TRP A 137 4.27 6.29 4.27
C TRP A 137 3.45 6.18 5.55
N ASP A 138 4.11 5.70 6.58
CA ASP A 138 3.53 5.60 7.91
C ASP A 138 4.64 5.23 8.87
N SER A 139 4.44 5.46 10.16
CA SER A 139 5.40 5.00 11.15
C SER A 139 5.40 3.48 11.28
N ASP A 140 4.32 2.82 10.90
CA ASP A 140 4.23 1.37 10.87
C ASP A 140 4.47 0.86 9.45
N ALA A 141 5.39 -0.09 9.30
CA ALA A 141 5.78 -0.57 7.97
C ALA A 141 4.62 -1.23 7.22
N THR A 142 3.77 -1.96 7.93
CA THR A 142 2.61 -2.59 7.30
C THR A 142 1.63 -1.53 6.81
N GLN A 143 1.32 -0.54 7.65
CA GLN A 143 0.41 0.53 7.24
C GLN A 143 0.98 1.32 6.07
N SER A 144 2.29 1.57 6.07
CA SER A 144 2.95 2.23 4.95
C SER A 144 2.71 1.45 3.66
N ALA A 145 2.89 0.13 3.72
CA ALA A 145 2.68 -0.72 2.56
C ALA A 145 1.23 -0.70 2.09
N LEU A 146 0.28 -0.79 3.01
CA LEU A 146 -1.13 -0.81 2.65
C LEU A 146 -1.55 0.52 2.03
N ARG A 147 -1.03 1.63 2.54
CA ARG A 147 -1.33 2.94 1.96
C ARG A 147 -0.81 3.06 0.54
N ALA A 148 0.38 2.52 0.28
CA ALA A 148 0.94 2.54 -1.07
C ALA A 148 0.09 1.70 -2.02
N VAL A 149 -0.38 0.54 -1.58
CA VAL A 149 -1.20 -0.35 -2.41
C VAL A 149 -2.54 0.32 -2.73
N VAL A 150 -3.17 0.94 -1.74
CA VAL A 150 -4.45 1.64 -1.98
C VAL A 150 -4.25 2.80 -2.96
N ALA A 151 -3.18 3.57 -2.79
CA ALA A 151 -2.88 4.67 -3.72
C ALA A 151 -2.67 4.14 -5.14
N CYS A 152 -1.97 3.02 -5.26
CA CYS A 152 -1.73 2.42 -6.56
C CYS A 152 -3.04 1.95 -7.20
N ALA A 153 -3.89 1.27 -6.42
CA ALA A 153 -5.17 0.79 -6.93
C ALA A 153 -6.04 1.94 -7.40
N ASN A 154 -6.10 3.03 -6.65
CA ASN A 154 -6.86 4.20 -7.06
C ASN A 154 -6.34 4.80 -8.36
N ARG A 155 -5.04 4.73 -8.60
CA ARG A 155 -4.45 5.31 -9.80
C ARG A 155 -4.60 4.41 -11.03
N VAL A 156 -4.39 3.11 -10.88
CA VAL A 156 -4.50 2.23 -12.05
C VAL A 156 -5.95 1.96 -12.42
N CYS A 157 -6.86 2.05 -11.48
CA CYS A 157 -8.27 1.78 -11.73
C CYS A 157 -9.10 3.04 -11.90
N ALA A 158 -8.43 4.17 -12.01
CA ALA A 158 -9.14 5.46 -12.18
C ALA A 158 -9.79 5.58 -13.55
#